data_fb2cfe5f2fac61a1c25594be1e568b9c
#
_entry.id   fb2cfe5f2fac61a1c25594be1e568b9c
#
_cell.length_a   1.000
_cell.length_b   1.000
_cell.length_c   1.000
_cell.angle_alpha   90.00
_cell.angle_beta   90.00
_cell.angle_gamma   90.00
#
_symmetry.space_group_name_H-M   'P 1'
#
loop_
_entity.id
_entity.type
_entity.pdbx_description
1 polymer ?
#
loop_
_entity_poly.entity_id
_entity_poly.type
_entity_poly.pdbx_seq_one_letter_code
_entity_poly.pdbx_strand_id
1 'polypeptide(L)'
;RRVLFRSLDNYETALNEVMPVAFSIVKDTARRFAENEETVVTATDFDRDLAADPTKDFVSIEGDKAYYHNHWTAGGNDLKWEMIHYDVQLFGGTVLHQGKIAEMATGEGKTLVSTLPVFLNALTGNGVHVVTVNDYLAKRDSEWMGPLYEFHGLSVDCIDKTQPNSEERRRAYQADITFGTNNEFGFDYLRDNMATSPADLVQRQHNYAIVDEVDSVLIDDARTPLIISGPVPKGDDQMFEEYQPLVQNLYEVQRKQATELLSEARQKISEGLKMGSSKEASAVLEEGF
;
A
#
# COMPACT_ATOMS: atom_id res chain seq x y z
N ARG A 1 -6.56 7.75 21.80
CA ARG A 1 -7.75 8.44 22.36
C ARG A 1 -8.37 9.24 21.25
N ARG A 2 -9.59 8.89 20.81
CA ARG A 2 -10.35 9.67 19.83
C ARG A 2 -10.65 11.05 20.40
N VAL A 3 -10.18 12.10 19.72
CA VAL A 3 -10.54 13.48 20.06
C VAL A 3 -11.89 13.75 19.41
N LEU A 4 -12.91 14.05 20.20
CA LEU A 4 -14.26 14.38 19.70
C LEU A 4 -14.29 15.85 19.29
N PHE A 5 -14.32 16.11 18.01
CA PHE A 5 -14.50 17.46 17.45
C PHE A 5 -15.95 17.69 17.04
N ARG A 6 -16.42 18.93 17.15
CA ARG A 6 -17.84 19.29 16.96
C ARG A 6 -18.19 19.88 15.59
N SER A 7 -17.19 20.23 14.75
CA SER A 7 -17.43 20.73 13.39
C SER A 7 -16.20 20.50 12.51
N LEU A 8 -16.38 20.48 11.18
CA LEU A 8 -15.29 20.27 10.21
C LEU A 8 -14.19 21.33 10.33
N ASP A 9 -14.54 22.59 10.51
CA ASP A 9 -13.56 23.70 10.68
C ASP A 9 -12.67 23.53 11.91
N ASN A 10 -13.18 22.85 12.95
CA ASN A 10 -12.42 22.57 14.16
C ASN A 10 -11.47 21.39 13.97
N TYR A 11 -11.74 20.43 13.04
CA TYR A 11 -10.86 19.30 12.76
C TYR A 11 -9.55 19.76 12.15
N GLU A 12 -9.62 20.60 11.10
CA GLU A 12 -8.43 21.06 10.41
C GLU A 12 -7.51 21.87 11.34
N THR A 13 -8.08 22.79 12.11
CA THR A 13 -7.33 23.58 13.10
C THR A 13 -6.64 22.66 14.11
N ALA A 14 -7.36 21.73 14.68
CA ALA A 14 -6.82 20.81 15.68
C ALA A 14 -5.79 19.84 15.11
N LEU A 15 -5.98 19.35 13.87
CA LEU A 15 -4.99 18.52 13.19
C LEU A 15 -3.70 19.30 12.94
N ASN A 16 -3.79 20.56 12.52
CA ASN A 16 -2.62 21.42 12.36
C ASN A 16 -1.88 21.68 13.68
N GLU A 17 -2.61 21.85 14.79
CA GLU A 17 -2.00 22.03 16.12
C GLU A 17 -1.26 20.76 16.60
N VAL A 18 -1.82 19.57 16.38
CA VAL A 18 -1.22 18.32 16.83
C VAL A 18 -0.23 17.71 15.83
N MET A 19 -0.19 18.19 14.59
CA MET A 19 0.65 17.65 13.52
C MET A 19 2.11 17.47 13.91
N PRO A 20 2.81 18.47 14.52
CA PRO A 20 4.22 18.29 14.88
C PRO A 20 4.42 17.14 15.88
N VAL A 21 3.50 16.99 16.82
CA VAL A 21 3.54 15.91 17.82
C VAL A 21 3.25 14.56 17.16
N ALA A 22 2.20 14.48 16.34
CA ALA A 22 1.82 13.27 15.62
C ALA A 22 2.96 12.78 14.71
N PHE A 23 3.58 13.66 13.93
CA PHE A 23 4.71 13.32 13.08
C PHE A 23 5.94 12.89 13.88
N SER A 24 6.19 13.52 15.02
CA SER A 24 7.28 13.12 15.92
C SER A 24 7.05 11.72 16.49
N ILE A 25 5.82 11.38 16.87
CA ILE A 25 5.44 10.06 17.36
C ILE A 25 5.67 9.00 16.28
N VAL A 26 5.18 9.21 15.06
CA VAL A 26 5.38 8.26 13.94
C VAL A 26 6.86 8.08 13.62
N LYS A 27 7.62 9.19 13.55
CA LYS A 27 9.07 9.13 13.31
C LYS A 27 9.81 8.38 14.42
N ASP A 28 9.45 8.60 15.71
CA ASP A 28 10.07 7.89 16.84
C ASP A 28 9.70 6.41 16.85
N THR A 29 8.48 6.05 16.51
CA THR A 29 8.08 4.64 16.36
C THR A 29 8.83 3.95 15.23
N ALA A 30 8.95 4.59 14.07
CA ALA A 30 9.75 4.09 12.95
C ALA A 30 11.21 3.87 13.36
N ARG A 31 11.79 4.81 14.13
CA ARG A 31 13.14 4.69 14.69
C ARG A 31 13.26 3.52 15.67
N ARG A 32 12.29 3.36 16.58
CA ARG A 32 12.29 2.24 17.54
C ARG A 32 12.24 0.89 16.84
N PHE A 33 11.43 0.74 15.81
CA PHE A 33 11.40 -0.47 15.00
C PHE A 33 12.71 -0.69 14.25
N ALA A 34 13.35 0.36 13.74
CA ALA A 34 14.62 0.23 13.03
C ALA A 34 15.82 -0.12 13.95
N GLU A 35 15.80 0.39 15.18
CA GLU A 35 16.93 0.24 16.12
C GLU A 35 16.81 -0.98 17.06
N ASN A 36 15.61 -1.58 17.20
CA ASN A 36 15.38 -2.69 18.12
C ASN A 36 14.73 -3.86 17.40
N GLU A 37 15.15 -5.07 17.69
CA GLU A 37 14.52 -6.29 17.16
C GLU A 37 13.09 -6.45 17.69
N GLU A 38 12.84 -5.98 18.91
CA GLU A 38 11.53 -6.01 19.56
C GLU A 38 11.28 -4.73 20.34
N THR A 39 10.06 -4.20 20.21
CA THR A 39 9.57 -3.09 21.02
C THR A 39 8.49 -3.61 21.96
N VAL A 40 8.77 -3.54 23.28
CA VAL A 40 7.89 -4.12 24.30
C VAL A 40 7.03 -3.03 24.93
N VAL A 41 5.72 -3.27 24.98
CA VAL A 41 4.73 -2.38 25.59
C VAL A 41 3.78 -3.15 26.51
N THR A 42 3.01 -2.45 27.33
CA THR A 42 1.91 -3.08 28.07
C THR A 42 0.79 -3.41 27.10
N ALA A 43 0.39 -4.67 27.07
CA ALA A 43 -0.63 -5.17 26.16
C ALA A 43 -2.02 -4.54 26.46
N THR A 44 -2.62 -3.97 25.43
CA THR A 44 -4.03 -3.55 25.42
C THR A 44 -4.91 -4.66 24.86
N ASP A 45 -6.22 -4.50 24.92
CA ASP A 45 -7.16 -5.44 24.27
C ASP A 45 -6.94 -5.45 22.75
N PHE A 46 -6.65 -4.28 22.15
CA PHE A 46 -6.33 -4.18 20.73
C PHE A 46 -5.08 -4.98 20.34
N ASP A 47 -4.01 -4.93 21.13
CA ASP A 47 -2.80 -5.73 20.88
C ASP A 47 -3.08 -7.24 20.97
N ARG A 48 -3.98 -7.65 21.89
CA ARG A 48 -4.40 -9.05 22.02
C ARG A 48 -5.22 -9.51 20.84
N ASP A 49 -6.11 -8.66 20.32
CA ASP A 49 -6.89 -8.94 19.12
C ASP A 49 -5.99 -9.05 17.88
N LEU A 50 -4.98 -8.16 17.73
CA LEU A 50 -3.98 -8.26 16.68
C LEU A 50 -3.19 -9.56 16.75
N ALA A 51 -2.67 -9.91 17.93
CA ALA A 51 -1.89 -11.14 18.11
C ALA A 51 -2.70 -12.43 17.95
N ALA A 52 -4.04 -12.35 18.05
CA ALA A 52 -4.93 -13.48 17.79
C ALA A 52 -5.15 -13.72 16.28
N ASP A 53 -4.85 -12.75 15.43
CA ASP A 53 -4.93 -12.88 13.98
C ASP A 53 -3.63 -13.50 13.43
N PRO A 54 -3.66 -14.72 12.86
CA PRO A 54 -2.47 -15.38 12.35
C PRO A 54 -1.80 -14.68 11.16
N THR A 55 -2.45 -13.69 10.57
CA THR A 55 -1.88 -12.87 9.48
C THR A 55 -1.05 -11.69 10.00
N LYS A 56 -1.08 -11.43 11.33
CA LYS A 56 -0.37 -10.33 11.99
C LYS A 56 0.86 -10.87 12.75
N ASP A 57 1.87 -11.30 11.99
CA ASP A 57 3.09 -11.94 12.51
C ASP A 57 4.08 -10.97 13.20
N PHE A 58 3.80 -9.68 13.16
CA PHE A 58 4.62 -8.63 13.77
C PHE A 58 4.39 -8.40 15.27
N VAL A 59 3.40 -9.04 15.87
CA VAL A 59 3.07 -8.86 17.29
C VAL A 59 2.82 -10.18 18.00
N SER A 60 3.33 -10.32 19.22
CA SER A 60 3.08 -11.47 20.10
C SER A 60 2.78 -11.01 21.52
N ILE A 61 2.07 -11.84 22.29
CA ILE A 61 1.64 -11.52 23.66
C ILE A 61 2.27 -12.50 24.65
N GLU A 62 2.89 -11.95 25.69
CA GLU A 62 3.31 -12.73 26.85
C GLU A 62 2.83 -12.06 28.16
N GLY A 63 1.86 -12.68 28.83
CA GLY A 63 1.26 -12.15 30.05
C GLY A 63 0.56 -10.81 29.85
N ASP A 64 1.12 -9.75 30.42
CA ASP A 64 0.62 -8.37 30.32
C ASP A 64 1.40 -7.52 29.33
N LYS A 65 2.29 -8.13 28.53
CA LYS A 65 3.13 -7.43 27.56
C LYS A 65 2.82 -7.84 26.12
N ALA A 66 2.90 -6.86 25.24
CA ALA A 66 2.93 -7.04 23.79
C ALA A 66 4.35 -6.78 23.28
N TYR A 67 4.82 -7.67 22.43
CA TYR A 67 6.14 -7.63 21.78
C TYR A 67 5.91 -7.36 20.30
N TYR A 68 6.32 -6.20 19.84
CA TYR A 68 6.28 -5.82 18.44
C TYR A 68 7.63 -6.08 17.80
N HIS A 69 7.65 -7.03 16.85
CA HIS A 69 8.85 -7.43 16.13
C HIS A 69 9.17 -6.43 15.02
N ASN A 70 10.43 -6.27 14.66
CA ASN A 70 10.86 -5.38 13.58
C ASN A 70 10.89 -6.06 12.19
N HIS A 71 10.44 -7.28 12.09
CA HIS A 71 10.30 -8.03 10.85
C HIS A 71 8.93 -8.69 10.79
N TRP A 72 8.36 -8.74 9.60
CA TRP A 72 7.06 -9.33 9.32
C TRP A 72 6.88 -9.61 7.82
N THR A 73 5.86 -10.38 7.49
CA THR A 73 5.52 -10.70 6.10
C THR A 73 4.72 -9.58 5.46
N ALA A 74 5.20 -9.05 4.31
CA ALA A 74 4.46 -8.11 3.49
C ALA A 74 4.65 -8.41 2.00
N GLY A 75 3.54 -8.48 1.25
CA GLY A 75 3.57 -8.87 -0.16
C GLY A 75 4.15 -10.27 -0.39
N GLY A 76 4.04 -11.16 0.59
CA GLY A 76 4.58 -12.53 0.53
C GLY A 76 6.08 -12.65 0.80
N ASN A 77 6.74 -11.57 1.22
CA ASN A 77 8.16 -11.56 1.58
C ASN A 77 8.34 -11.21 3.04
N ASP A 78 9.34 -11.82 3.69
CA ASP A 78 9.78 -11.41 5.01
C ASP A 78 10.56 -10.10 4.89
N LEU A 79 10.07 -9.05 5.54
CA LEU A 79 10.65 -7.71 5.51
C LEU A 79 11.08 -7.29 6.91
N LYS A 80 12.30 -6.78 6.99
CA LYS A 80 12.80 -6.10 8.20
C LYS A 80 12.58 -4.60 8.06
N TRP A 81 12.06 -3.98 9.13
CA TRP A 81 11.91 -2.53 9.16
C TRP A 81 13.26 -1.85 9.45
N GLU A 82 13.72 -1.01 8.51
CA GLU A 82 14.99 -0.27 8.60
C GLU A 82 14.82 1.23 8.31
N MET A 83 13.56 1.69 8.15
CA MET A 83 13.28 3.05 7.66
C MET A 83 13.05 4.03 8.82
N ILE A 84 13.68 5.20 8.72
CA ILE A 84 13.45 6.35 9.61
C ILE A 84 13.19 7.56 8.72
N HIS A 85 12.17 8.35 9.05
CA HIS A 85 11.82 9.54 8.28
C HIS A 85 12.93 10.59 8.31
N TYR A 86 13.32 11.06 7.12
CA TYR A 86 14.18 12.24 6.97
C TYR A 86 13.38 13.54 7.14
N ASP A 87 14.06 14.65 7.43
CA ASP A 87 13.38 15.95 7.64
C ASP A 87 12.65 16.43 6.38
N VAL A 88 13.20 16.18 5.18
CA VAL A 88 12.51 16.47 3.91
C VAL A 88 11.22 15.68 3.74
N GLN A 89 11.15 14.48 4.29
CA GLN A 89 9.94 13.65 4.27
C GLN A 89 8.86 14.18 5.22
N LEU A 90 9.24 14.80 6.35
CA LEU A 90 8.29 15.52 7.23
C LEU A 90 7.67 16.70 6.50
N PHE A 91 8.47 17.42 5.72
CA PHE A 91 7.97 18.49 4.85
C PHE A 91 6.97 17.96 3.81
N GLY A 92 7.32 16.87 3.12
CA GLY A 92 6.42 16.20 2.15
C GLY A 92 5.09 15.78 2.79
N GLY A 93 5.14 15.18 3.98
CA GLY A 93 3.95 14.82 4.75
C GLY A 93 3.06 16.02 5.10
N THR A 94 3.67 17.16 5.44
CA THR A 94 2.95 18.42 5.70
C THR A 94 2.24 18.92 4.45
N VAL A 95 2.91 18.91 3.29
CA VAL A 95 2.34 19.32 2.01
C VAL A 95 1.12 18.46 1.66
N LEU A 96 1.23 17.13 1.84
CA LEU A 96 0.12 16.20 1.58
C LEU A 96 -1.05 16.41 2.54
N HIS A 97 -0.79 16.65 3.83
CA HIS A 97 -1.85 16.98 4.79
C HIS A 97 -2.61 18.24 4.41
N GLN A 98 -1.94 19.22 3.81
CA GLN A 98 -2.56 20.46 3.31
C GLN A 98 -3.36 20.28 2.00
N GLY A 99 -3.58 19.05 1.54
CA GLY A 99 -4.32 18.78 0.31
C GLY A 99 -3.59 19.19 -0.97
N LYS A 100 -2.26 19.20 -0.94
CA LYS A 100 -1.42 19.61 -2.07
C LYS A 100 -0.75 18.38 -2.70
N ILE A 101 -0.17 18.57 -3.88
CA ILE A 101 0.64 17.57 -4.57
C ILE A 101 2.08 17.68 -4.07
N ALA A 102 2.64 16.57 -3.62
CA ALA A 102 4.07 16.45 -3.31
C ALA A 102 4.73 15.62 -4.44
N GLU A 103 5.54 16.29 -5.26
CA GLU A 103 6.36 15.63 -6.26
C GLU A 103 7.62 15.09 -5.61
N MET A 104 7.84 13.78 -5.76
CA MET A 104 9.01 13.09 -5.21
C MET A 104 9.58 12.14 -6.27
N ALA A 105 10.90 12.13 -6.41
CA ALA A 105 11.59 11.23 -7.32
C ALA A 105 11.45 9.75 -6.87
N THR A 106 11.70 8.85 -7.80
CA THR A 106 11.75 7.41 -7.50
C THR A 106 12.84 7.14 -6.46
N GLY A 107 12.54 6.34 -5.45
CA GLY A 107 13.48 5.98 -4.38
C GLY A 107 13.52 6.96 -3.20
N GLU A 108 12.83 8.09 -3.23
CA GLU A 108 12.79 9.06 -2.11
C GLU A 108 11.86 8.66 -0.96
N GLY A 109 11.24 7.48 -1.05
CA GLY A 109 10.43 6.92 0.03
C GLY A 109 9.01 7.50 0.12
N LYS A 110 8.32 7.67 -1.02
CA LYS A 110 6.93 8.13 -1.09
C LYS A 110 6.00 7.39 -0.13
N THR A 111 6.10 6.06 -0.09
CA THR A 111 5.29 5.21 0.79
C THR A 111 5.53 5.53 2.27
N LEU A 112 6.77 5.80 2.67
CA LEU A 112 7.11 6.19 4.04
C LEU A 112 6.58 7.60 4.37
N VAL A 113 6.67 8.55 3.43
CA VAL A 113 6.13 9.91 3.60
C VAL A 113 4.63 9.89 3.82
N SER A 114 3.91 9.04 3.09
CA SER A 114 2.45 8.93 3.22
C SER A 114 2.00 8.52 4.63
N THR A 115 2.86 7.83 5.39
CA THR A 115 2.52 7.39 6.75
C THR A 115 2.20 8.54 7.69
N LEU A 116 2.84 9.68 7.50
CA LEU A 116 2.69 10.87 8.34
C LEU A 116 1.28 11.49 8.26
N PRO A 117 0.81 11.94 7.07
CA PRO A 117 -0.53 12.51 6.94
C PRO A 117 -1.64 11.45 7.12
N VAL A 118 -1.40 10.19 6.76
CA VAL A 118 -2.34 9.09 6.97
C VAL A 118 -2.58 8.90 8.47
N PHE A 119 -1.51 8.76 9.26
CA PHE A 119 -1.61 8.65 10.72
C PHE A 119 -2.35 9.85 11.32
N LEU A 120 -1.95 11.07 10.97
CA LEU A 120 -2.54 12.29 11.51
C LEU A 120 -4.05 12.36 11.23
N ASN A 121 -4.48 12.12 10.00
CA ASN A 121 -5.90 12.19 9.64
C ASN A 121 -6.72 11.01 10.18
N ALA A 122 -6.10 9.84 10.38
CA ALA A 122 -6.75 8.68 11.00
C ALA A 122 -7.14 8.93 12.47
N LEU A 123 -6.44 9.82 13.17
CA LEU A 123 -6.77 10.20 14.56
C LEU A 123 -8.19 10.77 14.72
N THR A 124 -8.79 11.27 13.64
CA THR A 124 -10.19 11.74 13.66
C THR A 124 -11.19 10.61 13.86
N GLY A 125 -10.83 9.36 13.52
CA GLY A 125 -11.74 8.21 13.50
C GLY A 125 -12.75 8.22 12.34
N ASN A 126 -12.63 9.18 11.39
CA ASN A 126 -13.54 9.30 10.25
C ASN A 126 -13.10 8.47 9.03
N GLY A 127 -11.93 7.85 9.09
CA GLY A 127 -11.38 7.01 8.04
C GLY A 127 -10.49 7.76 7.07
N VAL A 128 -9.45 7.04 6.65
CA VAL A 128 -8.49 7.50 5.65
C VAL A 128 -8.42 6.45 4.54
N HIS A 129 -8.53 6.87 3.30
CA HIS A 129 -8.31 6.02 2.14
C HIS A 129 -6.91 6.22 1.59
N VAL A 130 -6.16 5.13 1.40
CA VAL A 130 -4.87 5.11 0.71
C VAL A 130 -5.07 4.44 -0.64
N VAL A 131 -5.02 5.26 -1.69
CA VAL A 131 -5.37 4.85 -3.06
C VAL A 131 -4.10 4.60 -3.85
N THR A 132 -4.00 3.41 -4.45
CA THR A 132 -2.88 2.99 -5.31
C THR A 132 -3.37 2.59 -6.70
N VAL A 133 -2.42 2.30 -7.61
CA VAL A 133 -2.74 1.97 -9.01
C VAL A 133 -3.04 0.49 -9.26
N ASN A 134 -2.60 -0.41 -8.37
CA ASN A 134 -2.82 -1.85 -8.53
C ASN A 134 -2.98 -2.58 -7.20
N ASP A 135 -3.59 -3.77 -7.26
CA ASP A 135 -3.92 -4.60 -6.11
C ASP A 135 -2.69 -5.14 -5.37
N TYR A 136 -1.59 -5.40 -6.07
CA TYR A 136 -0.35 -5.83 -5.44
C TYR A 136 0.19 -4.75 -4.50
N LEU A 137 0.24 -3.49 -4.96
CA LEU A 137 0.71 -2.37 -4.15
C LEU A 137 -0.24 -2.12 -2.97
N ALA A 138 -1.55 -2.16 -3.19
CA ALA A 138 -2.53 -1.99 -2.12
C ALA A 138 -2.34 -3.02 -1.00
N LYS A 139 -2.19 -4.29 -1.35
CA LYS A 139 -1.95 -5.39 -0.40
C LYS A 139 -0.59 -5.26 0.28
N ARG A 140 0.49 -5.09 -0.50
CA ARG A 140 1.85 -4.95 0.01
C ARG A 140 1.98 -3.78 0.97
N ASP A 141 1.49 -2.60 0.60
CA ASP A 141 1.69 -1.39 1.39
C ASP A 141 0.81 -1.39 2.65
N SER A 142 -0.38 -2.00 2.60
CA SER A 142 -1.19 -2.23 3.79
C SER A 142 -0.50 -3.15 4.80
N GLU A 143 0.21 -4.18 4.32
CA GLU A 143 0.96 -5.11 5.15
C GLU A 143 2.28 -4.51 5.64
N TRP A 144 2.95 -3.74 4.81
CA TRP A 144 4.25 -3.16 5.12
C TRP A 144 4.16 -1.99 6.09
N MET A 145 3.23 -1.04 5.85
CA MET A 145 3.05 0.14 6.70
C MET A 145 2.05 -0.07 7.83
N GLY A 146 1.20 -1.11 7.73
CA GLY A 146 0.18 -1.43 8.72
C GLY A 146 0.69 -1.48 10.15
N PRO A 147 1.75 -2.25 10.46
CA PRO A 147 2.28 -2.37 11.81
C PRO A 147 2.66 -1.04 12.47
N LEU A 148 3.09 -0.04 11.68
CA LEU A 148 3.39 1.30 12.18
C LEU A 148 2.14 2.00 12.74
N TYR A 149 0.99 1.82 12.11
CA TYR A 149 -0.28 2.41 12.55
C TYR A 149 -0.92 1.59 13.68
N GLU A 150 -0.87 0.27 13.53
CA GLU A 150 -1.48 -0.68 14.46
C GLU A 150 -0.80 -0.64 15.84
N PHE A 151 0.51 -0.35 15.88
CA PHE A 151 1.23 -0.06 17.13
C PHE A 151 0.59 1.08 17.95
N HIS A 152 -0.10 1.99 17.30
CA HIS A 152 -0.80 3.11 17.92
C HIS A 152 -2.30 2.87 18.12
N GLY A 153 -2.78 1.66 17.92
CA GLY A 153 -4.17 1.29 18.09
C GLY A 153 -5.09 1.76 16.97
N LEU A 154 -4.55 2.01 15.76
CA LEU A 154 -5.32 2.31 14.55
C LEU A 154 -5.51 1.02 13.74
N SER A 155 -6.74 0.74 13.36
CA SER A 155 -7.06 -0.42 12.53
C SER A 155 -6.70 -0.16 11.05
N VAL A 156 -6.11 -1.17 10.40
CA VAL A 156 -5.71 -1.13 8.99
C VAL A 156 -6.30 -2.31 8.24
N ASP A 157 -6.89 -2.04 7.09
CA ASP A 157 -7.40 -3.10 6.21
C ASP A 157 -7.21 -2.74 4.73
N CYS A 158 -7.42 -3.70 3.84
CA CYS A 158 -7.27 -3.56 2.40
C CYS A 158 -8.47 -4.15 1.66
N ILE A 159 -9.20 -3.30 0.92
CA ILE A 159 -10.39 -3.72 0.18
C ILE A 159 -10.06 -4.72 -0.94
N ASP A 160 -8.88 -4.66 -1.54
CA ASP A 160 -8.45 -5.60 -2.59
C ASP A 160 -8.22 -7.05 -2.07
N LYS A 161 -8.30 -7.27 -0.75
CA LYS A 161 -8.31 -8.61 -0.13
C LYS A 161 -9.72 -9.20 0.02
N THR A 162 -10.76 -8.42 -0.27
CA THR A 162 -12.16 -8.78 0.01
C THR A 162 -12.99 -8.84 -1.25
N GLN A 163 -14.11 -9.57 -1.20
CA GLN A 163 -15.05 -9.62 -2.31
C GLN A 163 -15.99 -8.38 -2.32
N PRO A 164 -16.35 -7.86 -3.49
CA PRO A 164 -17.34 -6.79 -3.60
C PRO A 164 -18.65 -7.11 -2.88
N ASN A 165 -19.28 -6.11 -2.27
CA ASN A 165 -20.55 -6.22 -1.54
C ASN A 165 -20.56 -7.20 -0.35
N SER A 166 -19.38 -7.69 0.09
CA SER A 166 -19.28 -8.61 1.23
C SER A 166 -19.27 -7.86 2.57
N GLU A 167 -19.53 -8.60 3.66
CA GLU A 167 -19.41 -8.06 5.00
C GLU A 167 -17.95 -7.74 5.37
N GLU A 168 -17.00 -8.54 4.84
CA GLU A 168 -15.57 -8.28 4.96
C GLU A 168 -15.21 -6.95 4.29
N ARG A 169 -15.78 -6.64 3.10
CA ARG A 169 -15.60 -5.37 2.41
C ARG A 169 -16.09 -4.20 3.25
N ARG A 170 -17.28 -4.35 3.85
CA ARG A 170 -17.86 -3.33 4.75
C ARG A 170 -16.98 -3.12 5.98
N ARG A 171 -16.46 -4.19 6.58
CA ARG A 171 -15.53 -4.08 7.71
C ARG A 171 -14.23 -3.38 7.32
N ALA A 172 -13.69 -3.67 6.14
CA ALA A 172 -12.49 -3.01 5.64
C ALA A 172 -12.67 -1.49 5.51
N TYR A 173 -13.86 -1.03 5.08
CA TYR A 173 -14.18 0.41 5.07
C TYR A 173 -14.42 1.00 6.48
N GLN A 174 -14.67 0.19 7.50
CA GLN A 174 -14.79 0.67 8.88
C GLN A 174 -13.44 0.81 9.59
N ALA A 175 -12.36 0.28 9.02
CA ALA A 175 -11.01 0.48 9.53
C ALA A 175 -10.64 1.98 9.57
N ASP A 176 -9.75 2.37 10.48
CA ASP A 176 -9.27 3.76 10.55
C ASP A 176 -8.49 4.14 9.28
N ILE A 177 -7.81 3.15 8.68
CA ILE A 177 -7.05 3.31 7.42
C ILE A 177 -7.42 2.16 6.48
N THR A 178 -7.91 2.52 5.29
CA THR A 178 -8.33 1.56 4.26
C THR A 178 -7.47 1.73 3.02
N PHE A 179 -6.71 0.69 2.68
CA PHE A 179 -5.95 0.61 1.43
C PHE A 179 -6.80 0.04 0.31
N GLY A 180 -6.54 0.47 -0.92
CA GLY A 180 -7.20 -0.10 -2.09
C GLY A 180 -6.77 0.53 -3.40
N THR A 181 -7.17 -0.10 -4.50
CA THR A 181 -6.95 0.45 -5.83
C THR A 181 -8.01 1.51 -6.16
N ASN A 182 -7.61 2.47 -7.00
CA ASN A 182 -8.51 3.50 -7.53
C ASN A 182 -9.78 2.90 -8.13
N ASN A 183 -9.65 1.80 -8.87
CA ASN A 183 -10.77 1.13 -9.53
C ASN A 183 -11.74 0.52 -8.51
N GLU A 184 -11.23 -0.17 -7.48
CA GLU A 184 -12.07 -0.80 -6.46
C GLU A 184 -12.85 0.24 -5.64
N PHE A 185 -12.19 1.32 -5.21
CA PHE A 185 -12.89 2.45 -4.57
C PHE A 185 -13.97 3.05 -5.47
N GLY A 186 -13.66 3.24 -6.74
CA GLY A 186 -14.61 3.80 -7.71
C GLY A 186 -15.78 2.85 -8.01
N PHE A 187 -15.52 1.55 -8.17
CA PHE A 187 -16.60 0.56 -8.37
C PHE A 187 -17.48 0.42 -7.13
N ASP A 188 -16.92 0.46 -5.93
CA ASP A 188 -17.73 0.43 -4.70
C ASP A 188 -18.61 1.69 -4.59
N TYR A 189 -18.06 2.87 -4.94
CA TYR A 189 -18.84 4.10 -4.98
C TYR A 189 -20.02 4.00 -5.98
N LEU A 190 -19.79 3.44 -7.18
CA LEU A 190 -20.86 3.24 -8.15
C LEU A 190 -21.89 2.23 -7.66
N ARG A 191 -21.47 1.13 -7.03
CA ARG A 191 -22.39 0.13 -6.45
C ARG A 191 -23.24 0.73 -5.33
N ASP A 192 -22.62 1.49 -4.44
CA ASP A 192 -23.33 2.19 -3.35
C ASP A 192 -24.36 3.19 -3.88
N ASN A 193 -24.06 3.90 -4.99
CA ASN A 193 -25.04 4.80 -5.61
C ASN A 193 -26.21 4.07 -6.29
N MET A 194 -26.09 2.78 -6.54
CA MET A 194 -27.16 1.92 -7.08
C MET A 194 -27.91 1.18 -5.97
N ALA A 195 -27.44 1.25 -4.72
CA ALA A 195 -28.08 0.57 -3.60
C ALA A 195 -29.48 1.13 -3.32
N THR A 196 -30.41 0.24 -3.04
CA THR A 196 -31.81 0.60 -2.73
C THR A 196 -32.07 0.77 -1.24
N SER A 197 -31.12 0.30 -0.41
CA SER A 197 -31.20 0.39 1.05
C SER A 197 -29.86 0.90 1.62
N PRO A 198 -29.88 1.75 2.66
CA PRO A 198 -28.66 2.12 3.37
C PRO A 198 -27.89 0.93 3.98
N ALA A 199 -28.57 -0.20 4.23
CA ALA A 199 -27.94 -1.41 4.74
C ALA A 199 -27.04 -2.10 3.71
N ASP A 200 -27.23 -1.80 2.41
CA ASP A 200 -26.45 -2.37 1.31
C ASP A 200 -25.17 -1.58 1.03
N LEU A 201 -25.02 -0.38 1.60
CA LEU A 201 -23.83 0.45 1.43
C LEU A 201 -22.61 -0.21 2.09
N VAL A 202 -21.50 -0.22 1.37
CA VAL A 202 -20.22 -0.72 1.90
C VAL A 202 -19.32 0.42 2.37
N GLN A 203 -19.32 1.55 1.67
CA GLN A 203 -18.52 2.72 2.02
C GLN A 203 -19.19 3.53 3.13
N ARG A 204 -18.37 4.20 3.92
CA ARG A 204 -18.82 5.25 4.84
C ARG A 204 -18.55 6.63 4.26
N GLN A 205 -18.92 7.67 4.97
CA GLN A 205 -18.63 9.05 4.54
C GLN A 205 -17.12 9.24 4.31
N HIS A 206 -16.78 9.83 3.17
CA HIS A 206 -15.40 10.16 2.84
C HIS A 206 -14.89 11.30 3.71
N ASN A 207 -13.65 11.17 4.19
CA ASN A 207 -13.02 12.17 5.04
C ASN A 207 -11.67 12.63 4.47
N TYR A 208 -10.71 11.72 4.33
CA TYR A 208 -9.40 12.03 3.79
C TYR A 208 -8.95 10.91 2.85
N ALA A 209 -8.33 11.28 1.74
CA ALA A 209 -7.71 10.33 0.84
C ALA A 209 -6.33 10.81 0.43
N ILE A 210 -5.39 9.87 0.36
CA ILE A 210 -4.10 10.07 -0.28
C ILE A 210 -4.05 9.22 -1.54
N VAL A 211 -3.62 9.80 -2.64
CA VAL A 211 -3.54 9.11 -3.94
C VAL A 211 -2.08 9.03 -4.34
N ASP A 212 -1.56 7.80 -4.41
CA ASP A 212 -0.22 7.54 -4.95
C ASP A 212 -0.26 7.47 -6.48
N GLU A 213 0.83 7.87 -7.11
CA GLU A 213 0.93 7.93 -8.58
C GLU A 213 -0.25 8.67 -9.23
N VAL A 214 -0.51 9.86 -8.73
CA VAL A 214 -1.69 10.69 -9.09
C VAL A 214 -1.78 11.02 -10.58
N ASP A 215 -0.66 11.10 -11.28
CA ASP A 215 -0.56 11.26 -12.73
C ASP A 215 -1.15 10.05 -13.46
N SER A 216 -0.81 8.84 -13.06
CA SER A 216 -1.43 7.63 -13.61
C SER A 216 -2.92 7.59 -13.33
N VAL A 217 -3.34 7.83 -12.08
CA VAL A 217 -4.75 7.72 -11.67
C VAL A 217 -5.63 8.81 -12.29
N LEU A 218 -5.19 10.08 -12.27
CA LEU A 218 -6.02 11.23 -12.63
C LEU A 218 -5.76 11.78 -14.04
N ILE A 219 -4.70 11.36 -14.70
CA ILE A 219 -4.36 11.82 -16.06
C ILE A 219 -4.42 10.66 -17.04
N ASP A 220 -3.62 9.61 -16.87
CA ASP A 220 -3.50 8.52 -17.83
C ASP A 220 -4.77 7.67 -17.87
N ASP A 221 -5.26 7.24 -16.71
CA ASP A 221 -6.47 6.42 -16.58
C ASP A 221 -7.76 7.23 -16.61
N ALA A 222 -7.69 8.55 -16.51
CA ALA A 222 -8.88 9.42 -16.44
C ALA A 222 -9.83 9.32 -17.64
N ARG A 223 -9.35 8.79 -18.78
CA ARG A 223 -10.15 8.55 -19.97
C ARG A 223 -10.88 7.23 -19.96
N THR A 224 -10.52 6.32 -19.07
CA THR A 224 -11.14 5.00 -18.96
C THR A 224 -12.32 5.08 -18.00
N PRO A 225 -13.58 5.08 -18.48
CA PRO A 225 -14.72 5.17 -17.58
C PRO A 225 -14.86 3.89 -16.77
N LEU A 226 -15.18 4.01 -15.49
CA LEU A 226 -15.62 2.89 -14.68
C LEU A 226 -17.07 2.55 -15.07
N ILE A 227 -17.27 1.41 -15.69
CA ILE A 227 -18.59 0.97 -16.16
C ILE A 227 -18.99 -0.29 -15.42
N ILE A 228 -20.11 -0.24 -14.70
CA ILE A 228 -20.80 -1.44 -14.23
C ILE A 228 -21.74 -1.87 -15.37
N SER A 229 -21.36 -2.95 -16.07
CA SER A 229 -22.20 -3.54 -17.11
C SER A 229 -22.77 -4.87 -16.62
N GLY A 230 -24.06 -5.09 -16.92
CA GLY A 230 -24.65 -6.42 -16.84
C GLY A 230 -24.16 -7.30 -17.99
N PRO A 231 -24.44 -8.61 -17.96
CA PRO A 231 -24.11 -9.50 -19.07
C PRO A 231 -24.83 -8.97 -20.33
N VAL A 232 -24.05 -8.46 -21.28
CA VAL A 232 -24.56 -8.11 -22.61
C VAL A 232 -24.70 -9.42 -23.36
N PRO A 233 -25.84 -9.65 -24.10
CA PRO A 233 -25.89 -10.74 -25.07
C PRO A 233 -24.67 -10.63 -25.99
N LYS A 234 -24.01 -11.74 -26.26
CA LYS A 234 -22.78 -11.78 -27.08
C LYS A 234 -22.98 -10.85 -28.30
N GLY A 235 -22.32 -9.69 -28.24
CA GLY A 235 -22.19 -8.82 -29.39
C GLY A 235 -21.30 -9.50 -30.41
N ASP A 236 -21.61 -9.29 -31.65
CA ASP A 236 -20.90 -9.88 -32.79
C ASP A 236 -19.40 -9.55 -32.71
N ASP A 237 -18.62 -10.57 -33.11
CA ASP A 237 -17.19 -10.51 -33.45
C ASP A 237 -16.20 -10.02 -32.38
N GLN A 238 -16.12 -10.78 -31.32
CA GLN A 238 -14.87 -10.75 -30.53
C GLN A 238 -13.81 -11.54 -31.32
N MET A 239 -12.88 -10.83 -31.94
CA MET A 239 -11.77 -11.41 -32.73
C MET A 239 -10.73 -12.14 -31.86
N PHE A 240 -11.06 -12.53 -30.63
CA PHE A 240 -10.17 -13.21 -29.72
C PHE A 240 -9.67 -14.55 -30.26
N GLU A 241 -10.57 -15.34 -30.86
CA GLU A 241 -10.21 -16.63 -31.45
C GLU A 241 -9.28 -16.46 -32.66
N GLU A 242 -9.44 -15.37 -33.42
CA GLU A 242 -8.58 -15.06 -34.56
C GLU A 242 -7.20 -14.57 -34.15
N TYR A 243 -7.11 -13.70 -33.11
CA TYR A 243 -5.85 -13.13 -32.69
C TYR A 243 -5.12 -13.99 -31.65
N GLN A 244 -5.76 -14.90 -30.97
CA GLN A 244 -5.16 -15.75 -29.96
C GLN A 244 -3.91 -16.51 -30.48
N PRO A 245 -3.95 -17.16 -31.67
CA PRO A 245 -2.76 -17.85 -32.21
C PRO A 245 -1.61 -16.90 -32.52
N LEU A 246 -1.92 -15.67 -32.98
CA LEU A 246 -0.90 -14.66 -33.29
C LEU A 246 -0.22 -14.14 -32.02
N VAL A 247 -1.00 -13.86 -30.99
CA VAL A 247 -0.48 -13.43 -29.68
C VAL A 247 0.32 -14.56 -29.03
N GLN A 248 -0.16 -15.80 -29.12
CA GLN A 248 0.55 -16.97 -28.60
C GLN A 248 1.91 -17.14 -29.30
N ASN A 249 1.95 -17.03 -30.61
CA ASN A 249 3.20 -17.11 -31.38
C ASN A 249 4.17 -15.98 -31.00
N LEU A 250 3.68 -14.75 -30.87
CA LEU A 250 4.50 -13.61 -30.43
C LEU A 250 5.09 -13.85 -29.04
N TYR A 251 4.27 -14.34 -28.11
CA TYR A 251 4.71 -14.68 -26.76
C TYR A 251 5.80 -15.76 -26.77
N GLU A 252 5.64 -16.82 -27.57
CA GLU A 252 6.61 -17.91 -27.65
C GLU A 252 7.94 -17.43 -28.24
N VAL A 253 7.92 -16.62 -29.29
CA VAL A 253 9.11 -16.00 -29.88
C VAL A 253 9.83 -15.12 -28.87
N GLN A 254 9.10 -14.26 -28.18
CA GLN A 254 9.66 -13.38 -27.15
C GLN A 254 10.26 -14.16 -25.98
N ARG A 255 9.56 -15.19 -25.53
CA ARG A 255 10.03 -16.09 -24.45
C ARG A 255 11.32 -16.82 -24.86
N LYS A 256 11.40 -17.31 -26.09
CA LYS A 256 12.58 -17.98 -26.61
C LYS A 256 13.77 -17.03 -26.62
N GLN A 257 13.60 -15.83 -27.19
CA GLN A 257 14.65 -14.80 -27.24
C GLN A 257 15.13 -14.39 -25.84
N ALA A 258 14.21 -14.15 -24.91
CA ALA A 258 14.56 -13.83 -23.53
C ALA A 258 15.34 -14.96 -22.85
N THR A 259 14.97 -16.23 -23.11
CA THR A 259 15.68 -17.38 -22.55
C THR A 259 17.09 -17.53 -23.13
N GLU A 260 17.26 -17.26 -24.42
CA GLU A 260 18.56 -17.30 -25.10
C GLU A 260 19.50 -16.20 -24.54
N LEU A 261 18.99 -14.96 -24.43
CA LEU A 261 19.73 -13.83 -23.84
C LEU A 261 20.12 -14.09 -22.38
N LEU A 262 19.21 -14.62 -21.58
CA LEU A 262 19.50 -14.98 -20.20
C LEU A 262 20.56 -16.07 -20.07
N SER A 263 20.53 -17.05 -20.97
CA SER A 263 21.56 -18.12 -21.02
C SER A 263 22.94 -17.55 -21.40
N GLU A 264 22.97 -16.68 -22.39
CA GLU A 264 24.19 -15.99 -22.80
C GLU A 264 24.77 -15.10 -21.70
N ALA A 265 23.92 -14.32 -21.04
CA ALA A 265 24.31 -13.49 -19.91
C ALA A 265 24.91 -14.33 -18.77
N ARG A 266 24.26 -15.44 -18.40
CA ARG A 266 24.76 -16.36 -17.37
C ARG A 266 26.11 -16.97 -17.73
N GLN A 267 26.30 -17.31 -19.00
CA GLN A 267 27.58 -17.83 -19.49
C GLN A 267 28.68 -16.78 -19.37
N LYS A 268 28.44 -15.54 -19.85
CA LYS A 268 29.38 -14.42 -19.75
C LYS A 268 29.75 -14.09 -18.31
N ILE A 269 28.77 -14.02 -17.42
CA ILE A 269 29.02 -13.82 -15.99
C ILE A 269 29.88 -14.96 -15.41
N SER A 270 29.57 -16.21 -15.72
CA SER A 270 30.37 -17.36 -15.28
C SER A 270 31.81 -17.34 -15.81
N GLU A 271 31.99 -16.94 -17.05
CA GLU A 271 33.32 -16.79 -17.68
C GLU A 271 34.12 -15.64 -17.04
N GLY A 272 33.48 -14.45 -16.85
CA GLY A 272 34.11 -13.31 -16.20
C GLY A 272 34.52 -13.60 -14.76
N LEU A 273 33.70 -14.33 -13.99
CA LEU A 273 34.03 -14.76 -12.65
C LEU A 273 35.22 -15.73 -12.57
N LYS A 274 35.42 -16.58 -13.62
CA LYS A 274 36.58 -17.51 -13.73
C LYS A 274 37.87 -16.80 -14.13
N MET A 275 37.79 -15.68 -14.85
CA MET A 275 38.94 -14.90 -15.28
C MET A 275 39.59 -14.07 -14.16
N GLY A 276 38.95 -13.95 -13.00
CA GLY A 276 39.46 -13.22 -11.83
C GLY A 276 39.39 -11.70 -11.98
N SER A 277 40.23 -10.97 -11.25
CA SER A 277 40.18 -9.49 -11.18
C SER A 277 41.07 -8.84 -12.26
N SER A 278 40.83 -9.08 -13.54
CA SER A 278 41.50 -8.42 -14.65
C SER A 278 40.57 -7.39 -15.32
N LYS A 279 41.15 -6.45 -16.11
CA LYS A 279 40.35 -5.53 -16.93
C LYS A 279 39.49 -6.26 -17.95
N GLU A 280 39.98 -7.38 -18.47
CA GLU A 280 39.28 -8.24 -19.45
C GLU A 280 38.10 -8.95 -18.76
N ALA A 281 38.27 -9.41 -17.51
CA ALA A 281 37.19 -9.99 -16.72
C ALA A 281 36.06 -8.97 -16.44
N SER A 282 36.39 -7.71 -16.14
CA SER A 282 35.39 -6.66 -15.92
C SER A 282 34.58 -6.38 -17.20
N ALA A 283 35.22 -6.33 -18.36
CA ALA A 283 34.53 -6.14 -19.65
C ALA A 283 33.55 -7.29 -19.97
N VAL A 284 33.96 -8.54 -19.73
CA VAL A 284 33.07 -9.71 -19.93
C VAL A 284 31.91 -9.72 -18.92
N LEU A 285 32.12 -9.28 -17.69
CA LEU A 285 31.06 -9.16 -16.71
C LEU A 285 30.04 -8.07 -17.09
N GLU A 286 30.51 -6.91 -17.55
CA GLU A 286 29.61 -5.81 -17.99
C GLU A 286 28.74 -6.22 -19.20
N GLU A 287 29.26 -7.08 -20.10
CA GLU A 287 28.46 -7.62 -21.21
C GLU A 287 27.39 -8.65 -20.74
N GLY A 288 27.57 -9.25 -19.58
CA GLY A 288 26.65 -10.24 -19.02
C GLY A 288 25.52 -9.64 -18.14
N PHE A 289 25.72 -8.43 -17.65
CA PHE A 289 24.72 -7.67 -16.89
C PHE A 289 23.87 -6.79 -17.78
#